data_b3fdf3e92fa356cda0b246ef85fa1d5c
#
_entry.id   b3fdf3e92fa356cda0b246ef85fa1d5c
#
_cell.length_a   1.000
_cell.length_b   1.000
_cell.length_c   1.000
_cell.angle_alpha   90.00
_cell.angle_beta   90.00
_cell.angle_gamma   90.00
#
_symmetry.space_group_name_H-M   'P 1'
#
loop_
_entity.id
_entity.type
_entity.pdbx_description
1 polymer ?
#
loop_
_entity_poly.entity_id
_entity_poly.type
_entity_poly.pdbx_seq_one_letter_code
_entity_poly.pdbx_strand_id
1 'polypeptide(L)'
;MSLSALVTGGAGFIGSNLVGELLASGEKVIALDNMHTGSLSNLEGLKGDLKIIKADCRRLSEFDFHPRTIYHLGIPSSSPMYKCNPYLMGDAINSFIAVFELARRSGARVVYASSSSLYNGLLPPHHENMTIKVTDYYTEARLAMERIAELYGRLYGTSSAGMRFFSVYGPNETAKKQYANMVTQFLWQMREGKTPVVFGDGSQTRDFTYVKDVVHALRLAMKSDYCGILNVGTGQAYSFNQAIELLNRNMGMAVKPMYVENPIKNYVLHTQSDTTKSEKIIGFKSEYNLDDGIKELLKFYK
;
A
#
# COMPACT_ATOMS: atom_id res chain seq x y z
N MET A 1 17.07 15.36 -21.50
CA MET A 1 17.02 15.25 -20.01
C MET A 1 16.59 13.83 -19.67
N SER A 2 17.28 13.13 -18.77
CA SER A 2 16.84 11.78 -18.38
C SER A 2 15.51 11.91 -17.64
N LEU A 3 14.52 11.16 -18.12
CA LEU A 3 13.16 11.18 -17.61
C LEU A 3 13.14 10.57 -16.19
N SER A 4 12.56 11.29 -15.24
CA SER A 4 12.49 10.88 -13.83
C SER A 4 11.21 10.05 -13.55
N ALA A 5 11.30 9.17 -12.55
CA ALA A 5 10.11 8.54 -11.96
C ALA A 5 9.45 9.53 -10.99
N LEU A 6 8.14 9.72 -11.07
CA LEU A 6 7.35 10.44 -10.07
C LEU A 6 6.72 9.43 -9.11
N VAL A 7 7.02 9.60 -7.82
CA VAL A 7 6.39 8.82 -6.74
C VAL A 7 5.55 9.76 -5.89
N THR A 8 4.23 9.72 -6.03
CA THR A 8 3.34 10.45 -5.12
C THR A 8 3.14 9.65 -3.84
N GLY A 9 3.03 10.30 -2.70
CA GLY A 9 3.13 9.63 -1.40
C GLY A 9 4.55 9.11 -1.14
N GLY A 10 5.56 9.76 -1.76
CA GLY A 10 6.95 9.32 -1.74
C GLY A 10 7.61 9.37 -0.37
N ALA A 11 7.12 10.18 0.58
CA ALA A 11 7.56 10.20 1.97
C ALA A 11 6.71 9.30 2.88
N GLY A 12 5.69 8.64 2.34
CA GLY A 12 4.86 7.67 3.05
C GLY A 12 5.54 6.32 3.24
N PHE A 13 4.84 5.39 3.87
CA PHE A 13 5.33 4.04 4.16
C PHE A 13 5.79 3.28 2.90
N ILE A 14 4.87 2.93 2.00
CA ILE A 14 5.22 2.16 0.79
C ILE A 14 6.06 3.03 -0.16
N GLY A 15 5.71 4.33 -0.28
CA GLY A 15 6.39 5.25 -1.19
C GLY A 15 7.87 5.41 -0.89
N SER A 16 8.28 5.56 0.37
CA SER A 16 9.68 5.71 0.76
C SER A 16 10.51 4.46 0.51
N ASN A 17 9.93 3.28 0.75
CA ASN A 17 10.59 2.01 0.40
C ASN A 17 10.78 1.89 -1.12
N LEU A 18 9.79 2.28 -1.92
CA LEU A 18 9.92 2.31 -3.38
C LEU A 18 10.96 3.35 -3.84
N VAL A 19 10.94 4.57 -3.27
CA VAL A 19 11.94 5.61 -3.59
C VAL A 19 13.35 5.10 -3.35
N GLY A 20 13.60 4.45 -2.20
CA GLY A 20 14.91 3.88 -1.90
C GLY A 20 15.36 2.85 -2.93
N GLU A 21 14.46 1.97 -3.36
CA GLU A 21 14.74 0.92 -4.35
C GLU A 21 14.99 1.50 -5.75
N LEU A 22 14.22 2.53 -6.16
CA LEU A 22 14.42 3.21 -7.45
C LEU A 22 15.77 3.92 -7.50
N LEU A 23 16.12 4.63 -6.42
CA LEU A 23 17.43 5.31 -6.29
C LEU A 23 18.59 4.31 -6.30
N ALA A 24 18.46 3.18 -5.58
CA ALA A 24 19.46 2.11 -5.58
C ALA A 24 19.67 1.49 -6.98
N SER A 25 18.63 1.53 -7.82
CA SER A 25 18.70 1.12 -9.23
C SER A 25 19.22 2.21 -10.18
N GLY A 26 19.66 3.37 -9.66
CA GLY A 26 20.18 4.48 -10.45
C GLY A 26 19.12 5.35 -11.13
N GLU A 27 17.85 5.21 -10.77
CA GLU A 27 16.78 6.03 -11.33
C GLU A 27 16.78 7.43 -10.69
N LYS A 28 16.38 8.44 -11.48
CA LYS A 28 16.07 9.77 -10.95
C LYS A 28 14.65 9.79 -10.43
N VAL A 29 14.46 10.26 -9.21
CA VAL A 29 13.16 10.19 -8.52
C VAL A 29 12.69 11.57 -8.08
N ILE A 30 11.43 11.89 -8.39
CA ILE A 30 10.69 12.98 -7.76
C ILE A 30 9.73 12.36 -6.74
N ALA A 31 9.98 12.60 -5.45
CA ALA A 31 9.09 12.20 -4.36
C ALA A 31 8.17 13.39 -4.03
N LEU A 32 6.88 13.26 -4.33
CA LEU A 32 5.86 14.27 -4.01
C LEU A 32 4.98 13.75 -2.88
N ASP A 33 4.83 14.53 -1.81
CA ASP A 33 4.05 14.15 -0.64
C ASP A 33 3.47 15.39 0.09
N ASN A 34 2.25 15.32 0.57
CA ASN A 34 1.64 16.38 1.38
C ASN A 34 1.91 16.23 2.88
N MET A 35 2.62 15.18 3.30
CA MET A 35 2.99 14.84 4.70
C MET A 35 1.79 14.52 5.60
N HIS A 36 0.66 14.07 5.05
CA HIS A 36 -0.50 13.68 5.86
C HIS A 36 -0.20 12.45 6.73
N THR A 37 0.40 11.40 6.15
CA THR A 37 0.89 10.21 6.86
C THR A 37 2.31 9.84 6.45
N GLY A 38 2.97 10.72 5.72
CA GLY A 38 4.38 10.66 5.35
C GLY A 38 5.27 11.43 6.33
N SER A 39 6.57 11.15 6.28
CA SER A 39 7.59 11.87 7.03
C SER A 39 8.84 12.02 6.20
N LEU A 40 9.48 13.19 6.27
CA LEU A 40 10.77 13.40 5.62
C LEU A 40 11.85 12.45 6.16
N SER A 41 11.73 12.05 7.44
CA SER A 41 12.65 11.07 8.04
C SER A 41 12.68 9.72 7.31
N ASN A 42 11.60 9.35 6.62
CA ASN A 42 11.56 8.14 5.80
C ASN A 42 12.45 8.23 4.55
N LEU A 43 12.88 9.43 4.16
CA LEU A 43 13.73 9.68 3.00
C LEU A 43 15.18 10.08 3.39
N GLU A 44 15.43 10.28 4.69
CA GLU A 44 16.76 10.61 5.20
C GLU A 44 17.77 9.49 4.92
N GLY A 45 18.97 9.87 4.54
CA GLY A 45 20.06 8.92 4.26
C GLY A 45 19.95 8.18 2.91
N LEU A 46 18.88 8.35 2.14
CA LEU A 46 18.79 7.80 0.79
C LEU A 46 19.79 8.52 -0.13
N LYS A 47 20.53 7.73 -0.90
CA LYS A 47 21.55 8.24 -1.84
C LYS A 47 21.03 8.14 -3.27
N GLY A 48 21.32 9.14 -4.11
CA GLY A 48 20.94 9.17 -5.52
C GLY A 48 20.34 10.51 -5.95
N ASP A 49 19.82 10.58 -7.16
CA ASP A 49 19.17 11.79 -7.73
C ASP A 49 17.71 11.87 -7.26
N LEU A 50 17.52 12.43 -6.06
CA LEU A 50 16.23 12.57 -5.40
C LEU A 50 15.83 14.05 -5.29
N LYS A 51 14.67 14.39 -5.86
CA LYS A 51 13.98 15.67 -5.63
C LYS A 51 12.76 15.45 -4.76
N ILE A 52 12.70 16.10 -3.61
CA ILE A 52 11.56 16.02 -2.68
C ILE A 52 10.70 17.28 -2.86
N ILE A 53 9.38 17.09 -3.02
CA ILE A 53 8.42 18.17 -3.19
C ILE A 53 7.28 17.97 -2.19
N LYS A 54 7.15 18.92 -1.26
CA LYS A 54 6.03 18.95 -0.31
C LYS A 54 4.84 19.63 -0.97
N ALA A 55 3.94 18.83 -1.54
CA ALA A 55 2.73 19.32 -2.19
C ALA A 55 1.64 18.26 -2.20
N ASP A 56 0.40 18.73 -2.37
CA ASP A 56 -0.75 17.86 -2.61
C ASP A 56 -0.81 17.44 -4.09
N CYS A 57 -1.16 16.18 -4.38
CA CYS A 57 -1.27 15.67 -5.74
C CYS A 57 -2.29 16.44 -6.60
N ARG A 58 -3.30 17.04 -6.00
CA ARG A 58 -4.30 17.89 -6.68
C ARG A 58 -3.67 19.11 -7.36
N ARG A 59 -2.46 19.50 -6.94
CA ARG A 59 -1.71 20.64 -7.48
C ARG A 59 -0.68 20.24 -8.55
N LEU A 60 -0.73 19.02 -9.07
CA LEU A 60 0.23 18.53 -10.08
C LEU A 60 0.25 19.38 -11.37
N SER A 61 -0.84 20.08 -11.70
CA SER A 61 -0.89 21.01 -12.84
C SER A 61 -0.04 22.27 -12.68
N GLU A 62 0.37 22.61 -11.44
CA GLU A 62 1.21 23.77 -11.15
C GLU A 62 2.71 23.49 -11.40
N PHE A 63 3.07 22.24 -11.65
CA PHE A 63 4.45 21.81 -11.84
C PHE A 63 4.69 21.41 -13.30
N ASP A 64 5.83 21.86 -13.85
CA ASP A 64 6.31 21.45 -15.16
C ASP A 64 7.06 20.11 -15.07
N PHE A 65 6.29 19.03 -14.87
CA PHE A 65 6.82 17.68 -14.80
C PHE A 65 6.59 16.92 -16.11
N HIS A 66 7.63 16.22 -16.55
CA HIS A 66 7.57 15.31 -17.69
C HIS A 66 8.08 13.92 -17.28
N PRO A 67 7.41 13.23 -16.33
CA PRO A 67 7.83 11.90 -15.92
C PRO A 67 7.59 10.89 -17.03
N ARG A 68 8.42 9.85 -17.09
CA ARG A 68 8.18 8.67 -17.91
C ARG A 68 7.29 7.66 -17.18
N THR A 69 7.44 7.57 -15.87
CA THR A 69 6.74 6.64 -15.00
C THR A 69 6.17 7.35 -13.80
N ILE A 70 4.95 7.00 -13.42
CA ILE A 70 4.27 7.54 -12.23
C ILE A 70 3.84 6.38 -11.35
N TYR A 71 4.32 6.38 -10.10
CA TYR A 71 3.82 5.52 -9.04
C TYR A 71 2.91 6.35 -8.14
N HIS A 72 1.60 6.09 -8.20
CA HIS A 72 0.64 6.84 -7.40
C HIS A 72 0.29 6.08 -6.12
N LEU A 73 0.95 6.47 -5.02
CA LEU A 73 0.79 5.92 -3.68
C LEU A 73 0.28 6.98 -2.68
N GLY A 74 0.18 8.24 -3.12
CA GLY A 74 -0.17 9.42 -2.33
C GLY A 74 -1.67 9.60 -2.11
N ILE A 75 -2.30 8.62 -1.45
CA ILE A 75 -3.73 8.64 -1.13
C ILE A 75 -3.95 8.24 0.33
N PRO A 76 -4.99 8.77 1.01
CA PRO A 76 -5.34 8.34 2.36
C PRO A 76 -5.49 6.81 2.40
N SER A 77 -4.75 6.14 3.30
CA SER A 77 -4.43 4.71 3.16
C SER A 77 -5.30 3.77 3.99
N SER A 78 -6.25 4.29 4.78
CA SER A 78 -6.94 3.49 5.80
C SER A 78 -8.43 3.83 5.88
N SER A 79 -9.31 2.82 5.87
CA SER A 79 -10.76 2.97 6.01
C SER A 79 -11.18 3.81 7.23
N PRO A 80 -10.57 3.67 8.43
CA PRO A 80 -10.91 4.53 9.57
C PRO A 80 -10.74 6.03 9.30
N MET A 81 -9.79 6.46 8.46
CA MET A 81 -9.62 7.87 8.11
C MET A 81 -10.87 8.40 7.40
N TYR A 82 -11.43 7.63 6.46
CA TYR A 82 -12.61 8.01 5.69
C TYR A 82 -13.89 7.99 6.53
N LYS A 83 -13.96 7.13 7.55
CA LYS A 83 -15.06 7.13 8.52
C LYS A 83 -15.06 8.43 9.36
N CYS A 84 -13.87 8.91 9.73
CA CYS A 84 -13.73 10.18 10.43
C CYS A 84 -13.95 11.41 9.54
N ASN A 85 -13.56 11.31 8.25
CA ASN A 85 -13.69 12.38 7.28
C ASN A 85 -14.10 11.83 5.90
N PRO A 86 -15.40 11.78 5.56
CA PRO A 86 -15.87 11.29 4.27
C PRO A 86 -15.38 12.10 3.06
N TYR A 87 -15.00 13.38 3.23
CA TYR A 87 -14.47 14.22 2.16
C TYR A 87 -13.15 13.72 1.58
N LEU A 88 -12.41 12.87 2.31
CA LEU A 88 -11.23 12.18 1.80
C LEU A 88 -11.51 11.33 0.55
N MET A 89 -12.77 10.91 0.34
CA MET A 89 -13.17 10.23 -0.89
C MET A 89 -13.00 11.17 -2.11
N GLY A 90 -13.52 12.38 -2.03
CA GLY A 90 -13.35 13.40 -3.08
C GLY A 90 -11.88 13.78 -3.27
N ASP A 91 -11.13 13.94 -2.19
CA ASP A 91 -9.70 14.25 -2.24
C ASP A 91 -8.89 13.16 -2.95
N ALA A 92 -9.17 11.89 -2.66
CA ALA A 92 -8.53 10.75 -3.32
C ALA A 92 -8.83 10.71 -4.83
N ILE A 93 -10.10 10.90 -5.20
CA ILE A 93 -10.53 10.90 -6.60
C ILE A 93 -9.92 12.10 -7.36
N ASN A 94 -9.95 13.31 -6.79
CA ASN A 94 -9.36 14.49 -7.42
C ASN A 94 -7.85 14.39 -7.58
N SER A 95 -7.15 13.83 -6.58
CA SER A 95 -5.72 13.52 -6.68
C SER A 95 -5.43 12.52 -7.79
N PHE A 96 -6.26 11.50 -7.92
CA PHE A 96 -6.14 10.48 -8.96
C PHE A 96 -6.33 11.06 -10.36
N ILE A 97 -7.36 11.90 -10.55
CA ILE A 97 -7.60 12.60 -11.82
C ILE A 97 -6.40 13.48 -12.18
N ALA A 98 -5.85 14.25 -11.23
CA ALA A 98 -4.69 15.10 -11.49
C ALA A 98 -3.45 14.29 -11.93
N VAL A 99 -3.23 13.11 -11.35
CA VAL A 99 -2.16 12.18 -11.77
C VAL A 99 -2.40 11.68 -13.19
N PHE A 100 -3.64 11.28 -13.53
CA PHE A 100 -3.95 10.75 -14.84
C PHE A 100 -3.94 11.84 -15.93
N GLU A 101 -4.29 13.09 -15.60
CA GLU A 101 -4.12 14.23 -16.49
C GLU A 101 -2.63 14.54 -16.76
N LEU A 102 -1.76 14.41 -15.74
CA LEU A 102 -0.33 14.51 -15.94
C LEU A 102 0.18 13.36 -16.85
N ALA A 103 -0.25 12.13 -16.58
CA ALA A 103 0.13 10.96 -17.38
C ALA A 103 -0.31 11.12 -18.85
N ARG A 104 -1.54 11.58 -19.09
CA ARG A 104 -2.07 11.85 -20.44
C ARG A 104 -1.22 12.87 -21.21
N ARG A 105 -0.79 13.96 -20.54
CA ARG A 105 0.03 15.00 -21.16
C ARG A 105 1.48 14.58 -21.41
N SER A 106 2.06 13.78 -20.51
CA SER A 106 3.47 13.36 -20.58
C SER A 106 3.68 12.04 -21.32
N GLY A 107 2.61 11.28 -21.61
CA GLY A 107 2.71 9.92 -22.13
C GLY A 107 3.23 8.91 -21.08
N ALA A 108 3.18 9.26 -19.79
CA ALA A 108 3.68 8.39 -18.73
C ALA A 108 2.77 7.18 -18.50
N ARG A 109 3.41 6.04 -18.16
CA ARG A 109 2.71 4.89 -17.59
C ARG A 109 2.45 5.12 -16.10
N VAL A 110 1.27 4.70 -15.59
CA VAL A 110 0.87 4.82 -14.19
C VAL A 110 0.76 3.44 -13.55
N VAL A 111 1.41 3.22 -12.40
CA VAL A 111 1.11 2.12 -11.48
C VAL A 111 0.59 2.71 -10.18
N TYR A 112 -0.57 2.25 -9.71
CA TYR A 112 -1.24 2.90 -8.58
C TYR A 112 -1.70 1.91 -7.51
N ALA A 113 -1.77 2.40 -6.27
CA ALA A 113 -2.28 1.64 -5.14
C ALA A 113 -3.80 1.53 -5.19
N SER A 114 -4.30 0.30 -5.24
CA SER A 114 -5.66 -0.08 -4.87
C SER A 114 -5.63 -0.89 -3.58
N SER A 115 -6.66 -1.66 -3.24
CA SER A 115 -6.77 -2.31 -1.93
C SER A 115 -7.56 -3.61 -1.97
N SER A 116 -7.09 -4.60 -1.21
CA SER A 116 -7.85 -5.82 -0.90
C SER A 116 -9.13 -5.56 -0.09
N SER A 117 -9.27 -4.38 0.53
CA SER A 117 -10.51 -4.00 1.23
C SER A 117 -11.74 -3.98 0.32
N LEU A 118 -11.53 -3.91 -1.01
CA LEU A 118 -12.60 -4.08 -2.00
C LEU A 118 -13.30 -5.43 -1.90
N TYR A 119 -12.61 -6.45 -1.41
CA TYR A 119 -13.16 -7.79 -1.24
C TYR A 119 -13.91 -8.00 0.09
N ASN A 120 -14.07 -6.93 0.90
CA ASN A 120 -14.76 -7.07 2.18
C ASN A 120 -16.16 -7.68 2.02
N GLY A 121 -16.45 -8.71 2.81
CA GLY A 121 -17.70 -9.47 2.75
C GLY A 121 -17.74 -10.60 1.70
N LEU A 122 -16.67 -10.77 0.91
CA LEU A 122 -16.51 -11.91 0.00
C LEU A 122 -15.69 -13.02 0.66
N LEU A 123 -15.90 -14.26 0.23
CA LEU A 123 -15.14 -15.40 0.74
C LEU A 123 -13.76 -15.50 0.07
N PRO A 124 -12.67 -15.74 0.82
CA PRO A 124 -11.35 -15.98 0.26
C PRO A 124 -11.25 -17.39 -0.38
N PRO A 125 -10.25 -17.67 -1.26
CA PRO A 125 -9.26 -16.72 -1.75
C PRO A 125 -9.87 -15.70 -2.72
N HIS A 126 -9.36 -14.45 -2.66
CA HIS A 126 -9.89 -13.35 -3.44
C HIS A 126 -9.18 -13.21 -4.78
N HIS A 127 -9.94 -13.20 -5.89
CA HIS A 127 -9.44 -12.99 -7.23
C HIS A 127 -10.04 -11.73 -7.88
N GLU A 128 -9.35 -11.16 -8.85
CA GLU A 128 -9.67 -9.82 -9.40
C GLU A 128 -11.01 -9.75 -10.13
N ASN A 129 -11.52 -10.91 -10.61
CA ASN A 129 -12.80 -10.98 -11.32
C ASN A 129 -14.04 -11.03 -10.40
N MET A 130 -13.86 -11.01 -9.07
CA MET A 130 -14.98 -10.98 -8.14
C MET A 130 -15.78 -9.70 -8.29
N THR A 131 -17.12 -9.82 -8.19
CA THR A 131 -18.02 -8.66 -8.18
C THR A 131 -17.89 -7.91 -6.87
N ILE A 132 -17.36 -6.70 -6.94
CA ILE A 132 -17.12 -5.84 -5.77
C ILE A 132 -18.43 -5.18 -5.33
N LYS A 133 -18.72 -5.29 -4.02
CA LYS A 133 -19.75 -4.52 -3.34
C LYS A 133 -19.06 -3.59 -2.34
N VAL A 134 -19.14 -2.28 -2.59
CA VAL A 134 -18.52 -1.30 -1.70
C VAL A 134 -19.20 -1.31 -0.33
N THR A 135 -18.41 -1.18 0.72
CA THR A 135 -18.88 -1.29 2.11
C THR A 135 -18.64 0.00 2.92
N ASP A 136 -17.82 0.93 2.40
CA ASP A 136 -17.53 2.22 3.02
C ASP A 136 -16.97 3.22 2.02
N TYR A 137 -16.75 4.47 2.45
CA TYR A 137 -16.20 5.55 1.63
C TYR A 137 -14.78 5.26 1.09
N TYR A 138 -14.00 4.48 1.83
CA TYR A 138 -12.65 4.07 1.40
C TYR A 138 -12.72 3.12 0.21
N THR A 139 -13.56 2.10 0.29
CA THR A 139 -13.75 1.12 -0.80
C THR A 139 -14.41 1.76 -2.02
N GLU A 140 -15.35 2.70 -1.82
CA GLU A 140 -15.91 3.48 -2.92
C GLU A 140 -14.82 4.29 -3.65
N ALA A 141 -13.98 5.02 -2.92
CA ALA A 141 -12.87 5.77 -3.51
C ALA A 141 -11.95 4.86 -4.34
N ARG A 142 -11.59 3.67 -3.81
CA ARG A 142 -10.73 2.71 -4.53
C ARG A 142 -11.38 2.20 -5.80
N LEU A 143 -12.64 1.81 -5.74
CA LEU A 143 -13.36 1.31 -6.92
C LEU A 143 -13.55 2.40 -7.96
N ALA A 144 -13.86 3.64 -7.54
CA ALA A 144 -13.94 4.78 -8.44
C ALA A 144 -12.60 5.05 -9.16
N MET A 145 -11.48 4.97 -8.44
CA MET A 145 -10.15 5.11 -9.04
C MET A 145 -9.85 4.03 -10.08
N GLU A 146 -10.18 2.76 -9.82
CA GLU A 146 -10.01 1.67 -10.79
C GLU A 146 -10.83 1.93 -12.07
N ARG A 147 -12.09 2.39 -11.93
CA ARG A 147 -12.97 2.75 -13.07
C ARG A 147 -12.46 3.96 -13.85
N ILE A 148 -11.94 4.98 -13.15
CA ILE A 148 -11.32 6.15 -13.79
C ILE A 148 -10.09 5.73 -14.58
N ALA A 149 -9.23 4.87 -14.06
CA ALA A 149 -8.07 4.36 -14.79
C ALA A 149 -8.47 3.63 -16.07
N GLU A 150 -9.51 2.80 -16.02
CA GLU A 150 -10.08 2.12 -17.20
C GLU A 150 -10.62 3.13 -18.23
N LEU A 151 -11.32 4.19 -17.78
CA LEU A 151 -11.81 5.24 -18.66
C LEU A 151 -10.67 5.97 -19.36
N TYR A 152 -9.61 6.37 -18.65
CA TYR A 152 -8.43 7.00 -19.25
C TYR A 152 -7.73 6.10 -20.26
N GLY A 153 -7.67 4.79 -19.98
CA GLY A 153 -7.15 3.81 -20.93
C GLY A 153 -7.97 3.79 -22.22
N ARG A 154 -9.31 3.71 -22.12
CA ARG A 154 -10.23 3.65 -23.29
C ARG A 154 -10.30 4.95 -24.06
N LEU A 155 -10.34 6.10 -23.38
CA LEU A 155 -10.53 7.40 -24.02
C LEU A 155 -9.24 8.01 -24.56
N TYR A 156 -8.12 7.78 -23.89
CA TYR A 156 -6.86 8.49 -24.18
C TYR A 156 -5.66 7.56 -24.38
N GLY A 157 -5.84 6.24 -24.29
CA GLY A 157 -4.74 5.28 -24.40
C GLY A 157 -3.76 5.33 -23.24
N THR A 158 -4.11 5.92 -22.08
CA THR A 158 -3.22 6.02 -20.93
C THR A 158 -2.97 4.63 -20.35
N SER A 159 -1.70 4.20 -20.38
CA SER A 159 -1.28 2.90 -19.87
C SER A 159 -1.25 2.89 -18.34
N SER A 160 -1.96 1.95 -17.70
CA SER A 160 -1.96 1.89 -16.24
C SER A 160 -2.23 0.50 -15.66
N ALA A 161 -1.65 0.22 -14.47
CA ALA A 161 -1.94 -0.97 -13.68
C ALA A 161 -2.28 -0.60 -12.24
N GLY A 162 -3.39 -1.11 -11.73
CA GLY A 162 -3.83 -0.97 -10.35
C GLY A 162 -3.46 -2.19 -9.53
N MET A 163 -2.92 -1.96 -8.33
CA MET A 163 -2.38 -3.00 -7.47
C MET A 163 -3.23 -3.08 -6.19
N ARG A 164 -4.05 -4.13 -6.05
CA ARG A 164 -4.82 -4.40 -4.83
C ARG A 164 -3.91 -5.01 -3.78
N PHE A 165 -3.37 -4.17 -2.89
CA PHE A 165 -2.48 -4.60 -1.82
C PHE A 165 -3.22 -5.33 -0.71
N PHE A 166 -2.63 -6.43 -0.22
CA PHE A 166 -3.10 -7.19 0.94
C PHE A 166 -2.22 -6.87 2.15
N SER A 167 -2.82 -6.40 3.23
CA SER A 167 -2.27 -6.16 4.58
C SER A 167 -0.76 -5.86 4.65
N VAL A 168 -0.32 -4.82 3.94
CA VAL A 168 1.12 -4.47 3.84
C VAL A 168 1.67 -4.01 5.19
N TYR A 169 2.83 -4.54 5.59
CA TYR A 169 3.59 -4.16 6.78
C TYR A 169 5.08 -4.02 6.45
N GLY A 170 5.83 -3.26 7.25
CA GLY A 170 7.26 -3.07 7.01
C GLY A 170 7.84 -1.83 7.67
N PRO A 171 9.11 -1.49 7.34
CA PRO A 171 9.75 -0.26 7.80
C PRO A 171 9.04 1.00 7.32
N ASN A 172 9.23 2.12 8.04
CA ASN A 172 8.70 3.45 7.73
C ASN A 172 7.19 3.64 7.98
N GLU A 173 6.55 2.83 8.83
CA GLU A 173 5.15 3.01 9.22
C GLU A 173 4.92 3.99 10.38
N THR A 174 5.95 4.50 11.04
CA THR A 174 5.86 5.29 12.29
C THR A 174 4.93 6.51 12.15
N ALA A 175 5.00 7.22 11.03
CA ALA A 175 4.14 8.40 10.78
C ALA A 175 2.66 8.06 10.59
N LYS A 176 2.31 6.80 10.33
CA LYS A 176 0.92 6.32 10.24
C LYS A 176 0.26 6.16 11.61
N LYS A 177 1.03 6.07 12.70
CA LYS A 177 0.53 5.93 14.07
C LYS A 177 -0.50 4.78 14.18
N GLN A 178 -1.71 5.05 14.69
CA GLN A 178 -2.81 4.09 14.81
C GLN A 178 -3.30 3.49 13.48
N TYR A 179 -2.87 4.01 12.35
CA TYR A 179 -3.22 3.49 11.02
C TYR A 179 -2.15 2.55 10.43
N ALA A 180 -1.08 2.27 11.18
CA ALA A 180 -0.08 1.28 10.81
C ALA A 180 -0.69 -0.13 10.75
N ASN A 181 -0.01 -1.07 10.08
CA ASN A 181 -0.45 -2.45 10.05
C ASN A 181 -0.42 -3.07 11.46
N MET A 182 -1.32 -4.04 11.72
CA MET A 182 -1.44 -4.67 13.04
C MET A 182 -0.15 -5.38 13.47
N VAL A 183 0.59 -6.02 12.55
CA VAL A 183 1.90 -6.62 12.87
C VAL A 183 2.86 -5.57 13.44
N THR A 184 2.93 -4.40 12.81
CA THR A 184 3.77 -3.28 13.25
C THR A 184 3.29 -2.69 14.57
N GLN A 185 1.96 -2.56 14.75
CA GLN A 185 1.39 -2.06 16.00
C GLN A 185 1.63 -3.02 17.17
N PHE A 186 1.46 -4.34 16.96
CA PHE A 186 1.77 -5.34 17.99
C PHE A 186 3.25 -5.31 18.36
N LEU A 187 4.14 -5.23 17.37
CA LEU A 187 5.57 -5.08 17.60
C LEU A 187 5.88 -3.86 18.51
N TRP A 188 5.32 -2.69 18.20
CA TRP A 188 5.56 -1.48 18.98
C TRP A 188 5.04 -1.63 20.41
N GLN A 189 3.82 -2.15 20.60
CA GLN A 189 3.24 -2.38 21.94
C GLN A 189 4.12 -3.33 22.76
N MET A 190 4.54 -4.46 22.17
CA MET A 190 5.37 -5.43 22.87
C MET A 190 6.74 -4.85 23.25
N ARG A 191 7.36 -4.05 22.39
CA ARG A 191 8.64 -3.37 22.70
C ARG A 191 8.52 -2.32 23.81
N GLU A 192 7.38 -1.68 23.91
CA GLU A 192 7.09 -0.75 25.00
C GLU A 192 6.65 -1.45 26.29
N GLY A 193 6.71 -2.79 26.35
CA GLY A 193 6.24 -3.58 27.49
C GLY A 193 4.72 -3.58 27.67
N LYS A 194 3.98 -3.17 26.63
CA LYS A 194 2.51 -3.15 26.64
C LYS A 194 1.94 -4.46 26.10
N THR A 195 0.74 -4.80 26.57
CA THR A 195 0.00 -5.95 26.07
C THR A 195 -0.67 -5.61 24.72
N PRO A 196 -0.45 -6.41 23.66
CA PRO A 196 -1.18 -6.24 22.41
C PRO A 196 -2.69 -6.35 22.59
N VAL A 197 -3.44 -5.37 22.07
CA VAL A 197 -4.90 -5.38 22.12
C VAL A 197 -5.45 -5.94 20.81
N VAL A 198 -6.29 -6.98 20.93
CA VAL A 198 -6.90 -7.69 19.81
C VAL A 198 -8.42 -7.59 19.89
N PHE A 199 -9.06 -7.10 18.82
CA PHE A 199 -10.50 -7.10 18.71
C PHE A 199 -11.02 -8.51 18.42
N GLY A 200 -12.05 -8.96 19.15
CA GLY A 200 -12.56 -10.33 19.07
C GLY A 200 -11.64 -11.34 19.75
N ASP A 201 -11.53 -12.53 19.22
CA ASP A 201 -10.75 -13.66 19.76
C ASP A 201 -9.38 -13.86 19.08
N GLY A 202 -9.05 -13.00 18.12
CA GLY A 202 -7.79 -13.09 17.37
C GLY A 202 -7.77 -14.12 16.25
N SER A 203 -8.89 -14.77 15.94
CA SER A 203 -9.03 -15.76 14.86
C SER A 203 -9.14 -15.13 13.47
N GLN A 204 -9.42 -13.82 13.38
CA GLN A 204 -9.49 -13.12 12.13
C GLN A 204 -8.15 -13.18 11.38
N THR A 205 -8.21 -13.42 10.07
CA THR A 205 -7.00 -13.65 9.28
C THR A 205 -6.70 -12.53 8.28
N ARG A 206 -5.41 -12.35 8.01
CA ARG A 206 -4.92 -11.46 6.95
C ARG A 206 -3.84 -12.16 6.14
N ASP A 207 -3.82 -11.86 4.86
CA ASP A 207 -2.67 -12.09 4.00
C ASP A 207 -1.69 -10.92 4.23
N PHE A 208 -0.76 -11.13 5.17
CA PHE A 208 0.23 -10.13 5.53
C PHE A 208 1.37 -10.12 4.52
N THR A 209 1.50 -9.01 3.81
CA THR A 209 2.49 -8.84 2.73
C THR A 209 3.62 -7.91 3.18
N TYR A 210 4.85 -8.38 3.12
CA TYR A 210 6.00 -7.54 3.46
C TYR A 210 6.24 -6.48 2.39
N VAL A 211 6.59 -5.26 2.79
CA VAL A 211 6.67 -4.10 1.89
C VAL A 211 7.65 -4.28 0.73
N LYS A 212 8.72 -5.06 0.89
CA LYS A 212 9.66 -5.36 -0.20
C LYS A 212 8.99 -6.12 -1.35
N ASP A 213 8.09 -7.06 -1.05
CA ASP A 213 7.30 -7.76 -2.07
C ASP A 213 6.37 -6.80 -2.81
N VAL A 214 5.77 -5.84 -2.09
CA VAL A 214 4.94 -4.81 -2.71
C VAL A 214 5.76 -3.92 -3.64
N VAL A 215 6.95 -3.49 -3.23
CA VAL A 215 7.88 -2.70 -4.05
C VAL A 215 8.31 -3.50 -5.28
N HIS A 216 8.61 -4.79 -5.11
CA HIS A 216 8.94 -5.69 -6.21
C HIS A 216 7.78 -5.78 -7.22
N ALA A 217 6.55 -6.01 -6.75
CA ALA A 217 5.35 -6.06 -7.60
C ALA A 217 5.10 -4.74 -8.36
N LEU A 218 5.27 -3.59 -7.70
CA LEU A 218 5.16 -2.27 -8.33
C LEU A 218 6.16 -2.10 -9.48
N ARG A 219 7.40 -2.53 -9.30
CA ARG A 219 8.45 -2.48 -10.33
C ARG A 219 8.17 -3.43 -11.50
N LEU A 220 7.71 -4.66 -11.22
CA LEU A 220 7.31 -5.61 -12.27
C LEU A 220 6.13 -5.06 -13.08
N ALA A 221 5.10 -4.53 -12.42
CA ALA A 221 3.95 -3.92 -13.09
C ALA A 221 4.35 -2.72 -13.96
N MET A 222 5.30 -1.90 -13.50
CA MET A 222 5.78 -0.75 -14.28
C MET A 222 6.54 -1.18 -15.54
N LYS A 223 7.25 -2.30 -15.50
CA LYS A 223 7.99 -2.86 -16.65
C LYS A 223 7.12 -3.63 -17.64
N SER A 224 5.91 -4.02 -17.23
CA SER A 224 4.98 -4.75 -18.10
C SER A 224 4.13 -3.80 -18.94
N ASP A 225 3.55 -4.33 -20.03
CA ASP A 225 2.55 -3.61 -20.84
C ASP A 225 1.11 -3.87 -20.37
N TYR A 226 0.94 -4.64 -19.29
CA TYR A 226 -0.37 -5.01 -18.79
C TYR A 226 -1.14 -3.79 -18.27
N CYS A 227 -2.38 -3.62 -18.74
CA CYS A 227 -3.33 -2.62 -18.25
C CYS A 227 -4.50 -3.33 -17.56
N GLY A 228 -4.76 -2.97 -16.29
CA GLY A 228 -5.83 -3.55 -15.49
C GLY A 228 -5.43 -3.72 -14.03
N ILE A 229 -6.13 -4.63 -13.33
CA ILE A 229 -5.99 -4.82 -11.87
C ILE A 229 -5.28 -6.13 -11.58
N LEU A 230 -4.36 -6.09 -10.62
CA LEU A 230 -3.62 -7.23 -10.09
C LEU A 230 -3.65 -7.26 -8.55
N ASN A 231 -3.78 -8.45 -7.98
CA ASN A 231 -3.59 -8.66 -6.56
C ASN A 231 -2.10 -8.70 -6.21
N VAL A 232 -1.76 -8.12 -5.04
CA VAL A 232 -0.41 -8.18 -4.46
C VAL A 232 -0.52 -8.64 -3.02
N GLY A 233 -0.28 -9.90 -2.81
CA GLY A 233 -0.32 -10.61 -1.55
C GLY A 233 0.60 -11.83 -1.59
N THR A 234 0.58 -12.64 -0.53
CA THR A 234 1.39 -13.85 -0.41
C THR A 234 0.62 -15.12 -0.82
N GLY A 235 -0.71 -15.05 -0.87
CA GLY A 235 -1.57 -16.21 -0.98
C GLY A 235 -1.71 -17.00 0.34
N GLN A 236 -1.11 -16.53 1.43
CA GLN A 236 -1.14 -17.17 2.74
C GLN A 236 -1.84 -16.26 3.76
N ALA A 237 -2.80 -16.82 4.49
CA ALA A 237 -3.53 -16.10 5.53
C ALA A 237 -3.05 -16.54 6.91
N TYR A 238 -2.76 -15.56 7.77
CA TYR A 238 -2.38 -15.79 9.17
C TYR A 238 -3.37 -15.08 10.09
N SER A 239 -3.71 -15.74 11.22
CA SER A 239 -4.52 -15.11 12.25
C SER A 239 -3.71 -14.06 13.04
N PHE A 240 -4.39 -13.17 13.75
CA PHE A 240 -3.71 -12.22 14.64
C PHE A 240 -3.01 -12.95 15.78
N ASN A 241 -3.57 -14.07 16.26
CA ASN A 241 -2.92 -14.92 17.25
C ASN A 241 -1.58 -15.47 16.72
N GLN A 242 -1.57 -16.02 15.50
CA GLN A 242 -0.34 -16.48 14.86
C GLN A 242 0.68 -15.36 14.66
N ALA A 243 0.23 -14.15 14.29
CA ALA A 243 1.14 -13.01 14.16
C ALA A 243 1.81 -12.64 15.50
N ILE A 244 1.05 -12.65 16.62
CA ILE A 244 1.59 -12.41 17.97
C ILE A 244 2.52 -13.55 18.41
N GLU A 245 2.20 -14.80 18.12
CA GLU A 245 3.07 -15.96 18.39
C GLU A 245 4.41 -15.84 17.65
N LEU A 246 4.39 -15.45 16.38
CA LEU A 246 5.61 -15.22 15.60
C LEU A 246 6.43 -14.05 16.14
N LEU A 247 5.79 -12.96 16.57
CA LEU A 247 6.47 -11.84 17.24
C LEU A 247 7.10 -12.30 18.56
N ASN A 248 6.36 -13.01 19.41
CA ASN A 248 6.89 -13.58 20.65
C ASN A 248 8.14 -14.43 20.41
N ARG A 249 8.05 -15.37 19.47
CA ARG A 249 9.16 -16.27 19.13
C ARG A 249 10.41 -15.50 18.69
N ASN A 250 10.26 -14.54 17.80
CA ASN A 250 11.37 -13.79 17.22
C ASN A 250 11.94 -12.73 18.17
N MET A 251 11.17 -12.29 19.17
CA MET A 251 11.60 -11.34 20.20
C MET A 251 12.09 -12.02 21.49
N GLY A 252 11.95 -13.34 21.61
CA GLY A 252 12.23 -14.06 22.86
C GLY A 252 11.28 -13.69 23.99
N MET A 253 10.02 -13.39 23.69
CA MET A 253 9.00 -12.94 24.63
C MET A 253 7.87 -13.99 24.76
N ALA A 254 6.99 -13.83 25.76
CA ALA A 254 5.82 -14.67 25.99
C ALA A 254 4.60 -13.81 26.37
N VAL A 255 4.40 -12.71 25.66
CA VAL A 255 3.29 -11.76 25.92
C VAL A 255 1.99 -12.37 25.43
N LYS A 256 0.96 -12.38 26.29
CA LYS A 256 -0.40 -12.79 25.93
C LYS A 256 -1.19 -11.57 25.48
N PRO A 257 -1.96 -11.62 24.38
CA PRO A 257 -2.80 -10.51 23.98
C PRO A 257 -3.98 -10.29 24.93
N MET A 258 -4.47 -9.07 24.97
CA MET A 258 -5.75 -8.73 25.61
C MET A 258 -6.84 -8.70 24.56
N TYR A 259 -7.82 -9.56 24.71
CA TYR A 259 -8.97 -9.61 23.81
C TYR A 259 -10.06 -8.66 24.29
N VAL A 260 -10.58 -7.84 23.37
CA VAL A 260 -11.65 -6.88 23.64
C VAL A 260 -12.77 -7.02 22.60
N GLU A 261 -13.99 -6.60 22.96
CA GLU A 261 -15.09 -6.56 22.00
C GLU A 261 -14.73 -5.71 20.78
N ASN A 262 -15.15 -6.16 19.60
CA ASN A 262 -14.89 -5.45 18.36
C ASN A 262 -15.91 -4.33 18.14
N PRO A 263 -15.51 -3.03 18.25
CA PRO A 263 -16.44 -1.91 18.08
C PRO A 263 -16.66 -1.56 16.60
N ILE A 264 -15.96 -2.21 15.68
CA ILE A 264 -15.93 -1.80 14.27
C ILE A 264 -17.04 -2.52 13.49
N LYS A 265 -18.03 -1.76 13.05
CA LYS A 265 -19.03 -2.25 12.08
C LYS A 265 -18.36 -2.56 10.74
N ASN A 266 -18.81 -3.63 10.07
CA ASN A 266 -18.25 -4.11 8.79
C ASN A 266 -16.74 -4.43 8.87
N TYR A 267 -16.33 -5.01 10.01
CA TYR A 267 -14.95 -5.44 10.21
C TYR A 267 -14.60 -6.57 9.24
N VAL A 268 -13.45 -6.44 8.58
CA VAL A 268 -12.93 -7.47 7.69
C VAL A 268 -12.48 -8.67 8.51
N LEU A 269 -13.11 -9.83 8.34
CA LEU A 269 -12.76 -11.03 9.10
C LEU A 269 -11.60 -11.79 8.47
N HIS A 270 -11.67 -12.05 7.15
CA HIS A 270 -10.69 -12.89 6.48
C HIS A 270 -10.25 -12.26 5.16
N THR A 271 -8.93 -12.21 4.93
CA THR A 271 -8.37 -11.86 3.62
C THR A 271 -7.27 -12.83 3.25
N GLN A 272 -7.33 -13.31 2.00
CA GLN A 272 -6.30 -14.14 1.37
C GLN A 272 -6.34 -13.86 -0.13
N SER A 273 -5.20 -13.52 -0.72
CA SER A 273 -5.10 -13.25 -2.16
C SER A 273 -5.05 -14.54 -2.96
N ASP A 274 -5.70 -14.55 -4.11
CA ASP A 274 -5.31 -15.39 -5.22
C ASP A 274 -4.27 -14.59 -6.04
N THR A 275 -3.05 -15.10 -6.12
CA THR A 275 -1.92 -14.46 -6.81
C THR A 275 -1.68 -15.01 -8.22
N THR A 276 -2.49 -15.96 -8.67
CA THR A 276 -2.34 -16.65 -9.96
C THR A 276 -2.21 -15.68 -11.14
N LYS A 277 -3.03 -14.62 -11.13
CA LYS A 277 -3.03 -13.62 -12.20
C LYS A 277 -1.75 -12.78 -12.20
N SER A 278 -1.31 -12.27 -11.05
CA SER A 278 -0.08 -11.49 -10.92
C SER A 278 1.15 -12.33 -11.24
N GLU A 279 1.19 -13.58 -10.83
CA GLU A 279 2.27 -14.52 -11.23
C GLU A 279 2.32 -14.70 -12.73
N LYS A 280 1.18 -15.00 -13.37
CA LYS A 280 1.10 -15.25 -14.81
C LYS A 280 1.43 -14.02 -15.66
N ILE A 281 0.97 -12.84 -15.25
CA ILE A 281 1.03 -11.61 -16.06
C ILE A 281 2.34 -10.86 -15.89
N ILE A 282 2.82 -10.71 -14.67
CA ILE A 282 4.02 -9.91 -14.36
C ILE A 282 5.14 -10.73 -13.70
N GLY A 283 4.97 -12.04 -13.53
CA GLY A 283 5.96 -12.90 -12.86
C GLY A 283 6.08 -12.67 -11.37
N PHE A 284 5.10 -12.01 -10.73
CA PHE A 284 5.17 -11.72 -9.31
C PHE A 284 4.97 -12.96 -8.46
N LYS A 285 5.93 -13.22 -7.57
CA LYS A 285 5.85 -14.16 -6.45
C LYS A 285 6.34 -13.47 -5.19
N SER A 286 5.62 -13.63 -4.09
CA SER A 286 6.07 -13.17 -2.79
C SER A 286 7.31 -13.96 -2.35
N GLU A 287 8.35 -13.26 -1.91
CA GLU A 287 9.59 -13.86 -1.39
C GLU A 287 9.57 -14.00 0.14
N TYR A 288 8.70 -13.24 0.82
CA TYR A 288 8.63 -13.20 2.28
C TYR A 288 7.34 -13.86 2.78
N ASN A 289 7.46 -14.92 3.59
CA ASN A 289 6.38 -15.32 4.48
C ASN A 289 6.31 -14.40 5.70
N LEU A 290 5.29 -14.55 6.56
CA LEU A 290 5.11 -13.66 7.71
C LEU A 290 6.28 -13.71 8.70
N ASP A 291 6.86 -14.89 8.94
CA ASP A 291 7.99 -15.05 9.86
C ASP A 291 9.25 -14.32 9.36
N ASP A 292 9.58 -14.49 8.08
CA ASP A 292 10.75 -13.85 7.48
C ASP A 292 10.58 -12.33 7.42
N GLY A 293 9.39 -11.84 7.08
CA GLY A 293 9.09 -10.41 7.10
C GLY A 293 9.16 -9.81 8.51
N ILE A 294 8.73 -10.53 9.55
CA ILE A 294 8.89 -10.11 10.96
C ILE A 294 10.39 -10.02 11.34
N LYS A 295 11.21 -10.98 10.95
CA LYS A 295 12.65 -10.92 11.20
C LYS A 295 13.29 -9.68 10.57
N GLU A 296 12.92 -9.36 9.32
CA GLU A 296 13.39 -8.14 8.65
C GLU A 296 12.89 -6.87 9.37
N LEU A 297 11.61 -6.84 9.77
CA LEU A 297 11.02 -5.73 10.50
C LEU A 297 11.74 -5.46 11.83
N LEU A 298 12.12 -6.52 12.55
CA LEU A 298 12.88 -6.44 13.82
C LEU A 298 14.27 -5.86 13.63
N LYS A 299 14.92 -6.06 12.49
CA LYS A 299 16.22 -5.44 12.18
C LYS A 299 16.11 -3.93 12.02
N PHE A 300 14.97 -3.44 11.52
CA PHE A 300 14.73 -2.01 11.32
C PHE A 300 14.36 -1.30 12.62
N TYR A 301 13.43 -1.86 13.38
CA TYR A 301 13.05 -1.35 14.70
C TYR A 301 13.99 -2.01 15.75
N LYS A 302 15.19 -1.50 15.90
CA LYS A 302 16.16 -1.97 16.92
C LYS A 302 15.89 -1.39 18.30
#